data_998373b23781965e35be585348affce3
#
_entry.id   998373b23781965e35be585348affce3
#
_cell.length_a   1.000
_cell.length_b   1.000
_cell.length_c   1.000
_cell.angle_alpha   90.00
_cell.angle_beta   90.00
_cell.angle_gamma   90.00
#
_symmetry.space_group_name_H-M   'P 1'
#
loop_
_entity.id
_entity.type
_entity.pdbx_description
1 polymer ?
#
loop_
_entity_poly.entity_id
_entity_poly.type
_entity_poly.pdbx_seq_one_letter_code
_entity_poly.pdbx_strand_id
1 'polypeptide(L)'
;MQLFGVKVSAFYRFCSIIPARLSNFAANYIILYMIDTTIFQNKKAVYYTLGCKLNFAETSTVGKMLKEAGVRTVRPGEKADICIVNTCSVTEVADKKCRQAIHRLVKNHPGAFVVVMGCYAQLKPEQVADIEGVDLVLGAEQKGDLMKYLGNLEKHAHGEAVTTAVKDIRTFVPSCSRGDRTRYFLKVQDGCDYFCSYCTIPFARGRSRNGKIADLVEQARQVAEEGGKEIVLTGVNIGDFGKTTGETFFSLVQALDKVEGIERYRISSIEPNLLTDEIIAFVAQSKRFMPHFHIPLQSGCDEVLKLMRRRYDTQLFASKVHTIKSYMPDAFIGVDVIVGTRGETPEYFEKAYEFIQGLDVTQLHVFSYSERPGTQALKIDYVVSPEDKHVRSQRLLVLSEEKTHAFYARHIGQEATVLVEHAKAGMPMHGFTPNYIRVELEQDEALDNQMVRVRLGDFNADGTALQGTLM
;
A
#
# COMPACT_ATOMS: atom_id res chain seq x y z
N MET A 1 -49.70 12.25 -9.55
CA MET A 1 -49.24 10.89 -9.22
C MET A 1 -49.11 9.95 -10.43
N GLN A 2 -48.90 10.46 -11.65
CA GLN A 2 -48.78 9.65 -12.90
C GLN A 2 -47.40 9.76 -13.62
N LEU A 3 -46.44 10.51 -13.10
CA LEU A 3 -45.11 10.69 -13.71
C LEU A 3 -44.02 9.73 -13.18
N PHE A 4 -44.31 9.02 -12.08
CA PHE A 4 -43.34 8.05 -11.48
C PHE A 4 -43.41 6.65 -12.10
N GLY A 5 -44.57 6.25 -12.68
CA GLY A 5 -44.77 4.90 -13.23
C GLY A 5 -44.04 4.60 -14.55
N VAL A 6 -43.77 5.62 -15.38
CA VAL A 6 -43.15 5.44 -16.69
C VAL A 6 -41.62 5.26 -16.60
N LYS A 7 -41.00 5.88 -15.63
CA LYS A 7 -39.53 5.73 -15.42
C LYS A 7 -39.13 4.35 -14.85
N VAL A 8 -39.97 3.75 -14.03
CA VAL A 8 -39.71 2.43 -13.42
C VAL A 8 -39.87 1.29 -14.43
N SER A 9 -40.83 1.37 -15.32
CA SER A 9 -41.06 0.33 -16.37
C SER A 9 -39.96 0.35 -17.46
N ALA A 10 -39.44 1.54 -17.80
CA ALA A 10 -38.30 1.66 -18.73
C ALA A 10 -37.02 1.11 -18.12
N PHE A 11 -36.84 1.26 -16.80
CA PHE A 11 -35.69 0.76 -16.07
C PHE A 11 -35.65 -0.78 -16.00
N TYR A 12 -36.79 -1.44 -15.74
CA TYR A 12 -36.88 -2.92 -15.74
C TYR A 12 -36.65 -3.51 -17.13
N ARG A 13 -37.04 -2.85 -18.19
CA ARG A 13 -36.74 -3.27 -19.58
C ARG A 13 -35.26 -3.09 -19.94
N PHE A 14 -34.54 -2.11 -19.35
CA PHE A 14 -33.14 -1.89 -19.58
C PHE A 14 -32.28 -2.91 -18.83
N CYS A 15 -32.65 -3.28 -17.60
CA CYS A 15 -31.94 -4.30 -16.80
C CYS A 15 -32.05 -5.72 -17.38
N SER A 16 -33.11 -6.03 -18.15
CA SER A 16 -33.25 -7.35 -18.79
C SER A 16 -32.43 -7.54 -20.07
N ILE A 17 -31.80 -6.48 -20.57
CA ILE A 17 -30.96 -6.52 -21.79
C ILE A 17 -29.45 -6.49 -21.46
N ILE A 18 -29.10 -6.30 -20.19
CA ILE A 18 -27.71 -6.27 -19.75
C ILE A 18 -27.22 -7.69 -19.49
N PRO A 19 -26.21 -8.20 -20.24
CA PRO A 19 -25.66 -9.53 -19.98
C PRO A 19 -25.14 -9.64 -18.55
N ALA A 20 -25.29 -10.80 -17.91
CA ALA A 20 -24.84 -11.11 -16.53
C ALA A 20 -23.32 -11.03 -16.30
N ARG A 21 -22.60 -10.32 -17.15
CA ARG A 21 -21.15 -10.12 -17.14
C ARG A 21 -20.70 -8.66 -16.95
N LEU A 22 -21.55 -7.79 -16.43
CA LEU A 22 -21.07 -6.47 -16.03
C LEU A 22 -20.17 -6.62 -14.81
N SER A 23 -18.89 -6.26 -14.99
CA SER A 23 -17.90 -6.16 -13.93
C SER A 23 -18.40 -5.22 -12.81
N ASN A 24 -17.86 -5.34 -11.59
CA ASN A 24 -18.14 -4.42 -10.47
C ASN A 24 -17.97 -2.93 -10.87
N PHE A 25 -17.22 -2.65 -11.93
CA PHE A 25 -17.04 -1.33 -12.52
C PHE A 25 -18.33 -0.76 -13.11
N ALA A 26 -19.10 -1.58 -13.83
CA ALA A 26 -20.39 -1.14 -14.38
C ALA A 26 -21.48 -1.03 -13.29
N ALA A 27 -21.41 -1.87 -12.26
CA ALA A 27 -22.30 -1.75 -11.11
C ALA A 27 -22.09 -0.42 -10.35
N ASN A 28 -20.85 0.00 -10.16
CA ASN A 28 -20.53 1.31 -9.57
C ASN A 28 -20.98 2.47 -10.48
N TYR A 29 -20.92 2.32 -11.80
CA TYR A 29 -21.43 3.32 -12.75
C TYR A 29 -22.96 3.47 -12.67
N ILE A 30 -23.69 2.35 -12.51
CA ILE A 30 -25.16 2.35 -12.36
C ILE A 30 -25.57 2.97 -11.03
N ILE A 31 -24.81 2.72 -9.95
CA ILE A 31 -25.06 3.30 -8.62
C ILE A 31 -24.85 4.82 -8.64
N LEU A 32 -23.82 5.32 -9.33
CA LEU A 32 -23.58 6.76 -9.52
C LEU A 32 -24.77 7.45 -10.24
N TYR A 33 -25.45 6.75 -11.17
CA TYR A 33 -26.65 7.29 -11.85
C TYR A 33 -27.89 7.38 -10.94
N MET A 34 -27.92 6.67 -9.80
CA MET A 34 -29.04 6.70 -8.85
C MET A 34 -28.82 7.68 -7.68
N ILE A 35 -27.59 8.15 -7.48
CA ILE A 35 -27.28 9.15 -6.45
C ILE A 35 -27.43 10.53 -7.07
N ASP A 36 -28.16 11.41 -6.40
CA ASP A 36 -28.18 12.83 -6.79
C ASP A 36 -26.80 13.44 -6.56
N THR A 37 -26.03 13.55 -7.64
CA THR A 37 -24.67 14.11 -7.59
C THR A 37 -24.65 15.64 -7.64
N THR A 38 -25.81 16.29 -7.76
CA THR A 38 -25.88 17.76 -7.87
C THR A 38 -25.36 18.45 -6.61
N ILE A 39 -25.52 17.82 -5.44
CA ILE A 39 -25.00 18.31 -4.15
C ILE A 39 -23.48 18.41 -4.10
N PHE A 40 -22.78 17.64 -4.94
CA PHE A 40 -21.31 17.60 -4.99
C PHE A 40 -20.72 18.63 -5.97
N GLN A 41 -21.53 19.22 -6.83
CA GLN A 41 -21.08 20.19 -7.82
C GLN A 41 -20.41 21.40 -7.14
N ASN A 42 -19.23 21.76 -7.63
CA ASN A 42 -18.40 22.85 -7.09
C ASN A 42 -17.88 22.66 -5.65
N LYS A 43 -18.11 21.49 -5.02
CA LYS A 43 -17.53 21.17 -3.74
C LYS A 43 -16.04 20.91 -3.85
N LYS A 44 -15.32 21.07 -2.73
CA LYS A 44 -13.88 20.90 -2.61
C LYS A 44 -13.57 19.85 -1.58
N ALA A 45 -12.69 18.92 -1.92
CA ALA A 45 -12.23 17.90 -0.99
C ALA A 45 -10.74 18.01 -0.69
N VAL A 46 -10.38 17.71 0.55
CA VAL A 46 -9.01 17.46 0.98
C VAL A 46 -8.85 16.01 1.39
N TYR A 47 -7.72 15.42 1.03
CA TYR A 47 -7.41 14.02 1.31
C TYR A 47 -6.18 13.95 2.21
N TYR A 48 -6.26 13.15 3.26
CA TYR A 48 -5.13 12.88 4.14
C TYR A 48 -5.00 11.38 4.36
N THR A 49 -3.87 10.82 3.90
CA THR A 49 -3.62 9.37 3.96
C THR A 49 -2.48 9.08 4.92
N LEU A 50 -2.75 8.20 5.86
CA LEU A 50 -1.77 7.62 6.77
C LEU A 50 -1.63 6.12 6.48
N GLY A 51 -0.41 5.61 6.61
CA GLY A 51 -0.15 4.17 6.52
C GLY A 51 0.51 3.71 5.24
N CYS A 52 0.00 2.65 4.65
CA CYS A 52 0.67 1.86 3.63
C CYS A 52 0.21 2.20 2.19
N LYS A 53 0.86 1.58 1.20
CA LYS A 53 0.52 1.69 -0.23
C LYS A 53 -0.95 1.35 -0.53
N LEU A 54 -1.54 0.39 0.23
CA LEU A 54 -2.96 0.06 0.14
C LEU A 54 -3.85 1.25 0.48
N ASN A 55 -3.56 1.95 1.58
CA ASN A 55 -4.33 3.13 1.97
C ASN A 55 -4.23 4.23 0.91
N PHE A 56 -3.05 4.40 0.30
CA PHE A 56 -2.88 5.36 -0.79
C PHE A 56 -3.72 5.00 -2.01
N ALA A 57 -3.70 3.74 -2.47
CA ALA A 57 -4.53 3.27 -3.57
C ALA A 57 -6.02 3.49 -3.29
N GLU A 58 -6.46 3.18 -2.07
CA GLU A 58 -7.86 3.35 -1.63
C GLU A 58 -8.27 4.82 -1.59
N THR A 59 -7.43 5.71 -1.06
CA THR A 59 -7.72 7.16 -1.05
C THR A 59 -7.76 7.74 -2.45
N SER A 60 -6.86 7.34 -3.33
CA SER A 60 -6.84 7.78 -4.72
C SER A 60 -8.11 7.35 -5.46
N THR A 61 -8.58 6.12 -5.23
CA THR A 61 -9.85 5.63 -5.78
C THR A 61 -11.05 6.45 -5.28
N VAL A 62 -11.10 6.75 -3.99
CA VAL A 62 -12.12 7.65 -3.40
C VAL A 62 -12.05 9.04 -4.01
N GLY A 63 -10.83 9.58 -4.20
CA GLY A 63 -10.63 10.86 -4.86
C GLY A 63 -11.15 10.89 -6.29
N LYS A 64 -10.96 9.79 -7.04
CA LYS A 64 -11.52 9.64 -8.40
C LYS A 64 -13.04 9.63 -8.38
N MET A 65 -13.67 8.85 -7.48
CA MET A 65 -15.14 8.81 -7.33
C MET A 65 -15.72 10.21 -7.06
N LEU A 66 -15.12 10.96 -6.14
CA LEU A 66 -15.55 12.33 -5.83
C LEU A 66 -15.33 13.29 -7.01
N LYS A 67 -14.22 13.17 -7.73
CA LYS A 67 -13.94 13.96 -8.93
C LYS A 67 -14.98 13.71 -10.05
N GLU A 68 -15.34 12.45 -10.27
CA GLU A 68 -16.39 12.06 -11.23
C GLU A 68 -17.77 12.60 -10.83
N ALA A 69 -18.02 12.79 -9.53
CA ALA A 69 -19.22 13.44 -9.00
C ALA A 69 -19.17 14.99 -9.05
N GLY A 70 -18.08 15.60 -9.53
CA GLY A 70 -17.93 17.05 -9.65
C GLY A 70 -17.20 17.73 -8.49
N VAL A 71 -16.61 16.97 -7.54
CA VAL A 71 -15.80 17.51 -6.47
C VAL A 71 -14.36 17.73 -6.95
N ARG A 72 -13.80 18.92 -6.69
CA ARG A 72 -12.38 19.17 -6.98
C ARG A 72 -11.51 19.07 -5.72
N THR A 73 -10.25 18.77 -5.89
CA THR A 73 -9.26 18.86 -4.81
C THR A 73 -8.99 20.32 -4.45
N VAL A 74 -8.86 20.63 -3.15
CA VAL A 74 -8.48 21.97 -2.66
C VAL A 74 -7.11 22.39 -3.17
N ARG A 75 -6.94 23.67 -3.46
CA ARG A 75 -5.64 24.31 -3.70
C ARG A 75 -5.04 24.78 -2.36
N PRO A 76 -3.71 25.03 -2.30
CA PRO A 76 -3.11 25.61 -1.10
C PRO A 76 -3.84 26.88 -0.64
N GLY A 77 -4.16 26.94 0.67
CA GLY A 77 -4.88 28.08 1.26
C GLY A 77 -6.41 28.04 1.17
N GLU A 78 -7.00 27.16 0.38
CA GLU A 78 -8.46 27.01 0.31
C GLU A 78 -9.03 26.18 1.46
N LYS A 79 -10.30 26.45 1.79
CA LYS A 79 -11.09 25.59 2.69
C LYS A 79 -11.76 24.47 1.89
N ALA A 80 -11.81 23.28 2.49
CA ALA A 80 -12.53 22.14 1.96
C ALA A 80 -13.99 22.14 2.44
N ASP A 81 -14.86 21.55 1.62
CA ASP A 81 -16.23 21.17 2.01
C ASP A 81 -16.27 19.73 2.53
N ILE A 82 -15.33 18.88 2.07
CA ILE A 82 -15.22 17.48 2.44
C ILE A 82 -13.78 17.16 2.84
N CYS A 83 -13.58 16.52 4.00
CA CYS A 83 -12.30 16.02 4.45
C CYS A 83 -12.32 14.47 4.45
N ILE A 84 -11.43 13.83 3.71
CA ILE A 84 -11.27 12.37 3.71
C ILE A 84 -9.97 12.01 4.43
N VAL A 85 -10.09 11.24 5.52
CA VAL A 85 -8.94 10.76 6.30
C VAL A 85 -8.87 9.24 6.23
N ASN A 86 -7.85 8.70 5.56
CA ASN A 86 -7.59 7.26 5.55
C ASN A 86 -6.52 6.92 6.59
N THR A 87 -6.89 6.07 7.54
CA THR A 87 -6.18 5.85 8.79
C THR A 87 -5.44 4.52 8.85
N CYS A 88 -4.36 4.50 9.63
CA CYS A 88 -3.55 3.32 9.94
C CYS A 88 -3.66 2.96 11.43
N SER A 89 -3.50 1.68 11.78
CA SER A 89 -3.55 1.22 13.19
C SER A 89 -2.56 0.06 13.46
N VAL A 90 -1.44 0.02 12.74
CA VAL A 90 -0.43 -1.04 12.98
C VAL A 90 0.38 -0.81 14.26
N THR A 91 0.46 0.44 14.75
CA THR A 91 1.12 0.80 16.01
C THR A 91 0.29 1.83 16.78
N GLU A 92 0.53 1.95 18.08
CA GLU A 92 -0.11 2.99 18.91
C GLU A 92 0.29 4.41 18.45
N VAL A 93 1.53 4.57 18.03
CA VAL A 93 2.01 5.84 17.45
C VAL A 93 1.21 6.20 16.18
N ALA A 94 0.86 5.20 15.36
CA ALA A 94 0.00 5.43 14.20
C ALA A 94 -1.41 5.89 14.61
N ASP A 95 -2.03 5.28 15.62
CA ASP A 95 -3.33 5.71 16.16
C ASP A 95 -3.26 7.16 16.65
N LYS A 96 -2.20 7.54 17.40
CA LYS A 96 -1.98 8.93 17.87
C LYS A 96 -1.84 9.91 16.69
N LYS A 97 -1.05 9.56 15.68
CA LYS A 97 -0.90 10.39 14.46
C LYS A 97 -2.22 10.54 13.70
N CYS A 98 -3.06 9.50 13.68
CA CYS A 98 -4.40 9.57 13.06
C CYS A 98 -5.27 10.59 13.79
N ARG A 99 -5.38 10.52 15.12
CA ARG A 99 -6.15 11.49 15.91
C ARG A 99 -5.65 12.93 15.71
N GLN A 100 -4.34 13.14 15.75
CA GLN A 100 -3.74 14.46 15.49
C GLN A 100 -4.06 14.99 14.07
N ALA A 101 -4.06 14.12 13.07
CA ALA A 101 -4.41 14.50 11.70
C ALA A 101 -5.88 14.89 11.58
N ILE A 102 -6.80 14.14 12.22
CA ILE A 102 -8.23 14.44 12.24
C ILE A 102 -8.46 15.82 12.89
N HIS A 103 -7.96 16.05 14.10
CA HIS A 103 -8.11 17.34 14.78
C HIS A 103 -7.54 18.51 13.96
N ARG A 104 -6.39 18.32 13.32
CA ARG A 104 -5.79 19.34 12.44
C ARG A 104 -6.68 19.68 11.26
N LEU A 105 -7.27 18.66 10.60
CA LEU A 105 -8.16 18.87 9.46
C LEU A 105 -9.46 19.56 9.86
N VAL A 106 -10.10 19.14 10.96
CA VAL A 106 -11.28 19.79 11.51
C VAL A 106 -11.00 21.27 11.80
N LYS A 107 -9.87 21.57 12.46
CA LYS A 107 -9.45 22.95 12.74
C LYS A 107 -9.18 23.77 11.47
N ASN A 108 -8.54 23.18 10.49
CA ASN A 108 -8.15 23.87 9.25
C ASN A 108 -9.32 24.08 8.28
N HIS A 109 -10.35 23.23 8.34
CA HIS A 109 -11.52 23.26 7.46
C HIS A 109 -12.82 23.29 8.26
N PRO A 110 -13.10 24.36 9.02
CA PRO A 110 -14.29 24.44 9.86
C PRO A 110 -15.54 24.35 8.99
N GLY A 111 -16.51 23.54 9.42
CA GLY A 111 -17.74 23.29 8.66
C GLY A 111 -17.64 22.23 7.56
N ALA A 112 -16.46 21.71 7.26
CA ALA A 112 -16.31 20.59 6.31
C ALA A 112 -16.94 19.30 6.85
N PHE A 113 -17.53 18.50 5.98
CA PHE A 113 -17.97 17.15 6.28
C PHE A 113 -16.76 16.22 6.37
N VAL A 114 -16.52 15.63 7.53
CA VAL A 114 -15.30 14.86 7.83
C VAL A 114 -15.60 13.36 7.81
N VAL A 115 -15.00 12.67 6.86
CA VAL A 115 -15.06 11.21 6.71
C VAL A 115 -13.75 10.59 7.15
N VAL A 116 -13.81 9.64 8.07
CA VAL A 116 -12.67 8.85 8.52
C VAL A 116 -12.84 7.39 8.10
N MET A 117 -11.85 6.83 7.41
CA MET A 117 -11.85 5.45 6.96
C MET A 117 -10.52 4.76 7.25
N GLY A 118 -10.38 3.48 6.97
CA GLY A 118 -9.14 2.72 7.10
C GLY A 118 -9.07 1.83 8.33
N CYS A 119 -7.83 1.38 8.67
CA CYS A 119 -7.65 0.35 9.70
C CYS A 119 -8.04 0.82 11.10
N TYR A 120 -7.74 2.06 11.48
CA TYR A 120 -8.13 2.61 12.78
C TYR A 120 -9.64 2.80 12.88
N ALA A 121 -10.28 3.31 11.84
CA ALA A 121 -11.73 3.44 11.73
C ALA A 121 -12.45 2.08 11.89
N GLN A 122 -11.92 1.02 11.28
CA GLN A 122 -12.50 -0.34 11.41
C GLN A 122 -12.29 -0.96 12.79
N LEU A 123 -11.13 -0.74 13.43
CA LEU A 123 -10.80 -1.35 14.72
C LEU A 123 -11.45 -0.66 15.91
N LYS A 124 -11.67 0.65 15.82
CA LYS A 124 -12.19 1.50 16.91
C LYS A 124 -13.21 2.51 16.38
N PRO A 125 -14.29 2.05 15.72
CA PRO A 125 -15.21 2.95 15.03
C PRO A 125 -15.86 3.98 15.96
N GLU A 126 -16.34 3.56 17.13
CA GLU A 126 -16.98 4.45 18.10
C GLU A 126 -15.99 5.49 18.63
N GLN A 127 -14.76 5.07 18.99
CA GLN A 127 -13.73 6.00 19.46
C GLN A 127 -13.39 7.08 18.41
N VAL A 128 -13.46 6.72 17.13
CA VAL A 128 -13.22 7.67 16.03
C VAL A 128 -14.43 8.56 15.80
N ALA A 129 -15.65 8.02 15.92
CA ALA A 129 -16.90 8.77 15.80
C ALA A 129 -17.06 9.82 16.91
N ASP A 130 -16.54 9.54 18.13
CA ASP A 130 -16.55 10.46 19.27
C ASP A 130 -15.54 11.61 19.13
N ILE A 131 -14.68 11.61 18.12
CA ILE A 131 -13.77 12.74 17.88
C ILE A 131 -14.57 13.94 17.37
N GLU A 132 -14.54 15.05 18.11
CA GLU A 132 -15.24 16.27 17.75
C GLU A 132 -14.98 16.69 16.30
N GLY A 133 -16.04 16.92 15.55
CA GLY A 133 -16.01 17.35 14.16
C GLY A 133 -15.92 16.21 13.12
N VAL A 134 -15.85 14.94 13.54
CA VAL A 134 -16.03 13.78 12.66
C VAL A 134 -17.52 13.59 12.39
N ASP A 135 -17.90 13.40 11.14
CA ASP A 135 -19.30 13.19 10.74
C ASP A 135 -19.57 11.72 10.37
N LEU A 136 -18.61 11.06 9.74
CA LEU A 136 -18.79 9.71 9.22
C LEU A 136 -17.53 8.86 9.40
N VAL A 137 -17.71 7.64 9.91
CA VAL A 137 -16.66 6.63 10.05
C VAL A 137 -17.00 5.41 9.21
N LEU A 138 -16.16 5.08 8.24
CA LEU A 138 -16.39 3.97 7.31
C LEU A 138 -15.42 2.82 7.54
N GLY A 139 -15.97 1.61 7.64
CA GLY A 139 -15.22 0.38 7.73
C GLY A 139 -14.55 -0.05 6.43
N ALA A 140 -13.91 -1.23 6.48
CA ALA A 140 -13.10 -1.76 5.38
C ALA A 140 -13.91 -2.06 4.11
N GLU A 141 -15.19 -2.43 4.23
CA GLU A 141 -16.08 -2.70 3.09
C GLU A 141 -16.77 -1.44 2.57
N GLN A 142 -17.22 -0.56 3.47
CA GLN A 142 -18.04 0.60 3.16
C GLN A 142 -17.31 1.66 2.33
N LYS A 143 -15.99 1.75 2.43
CA LYS A 143 -15.18 2.71 1.68
C LYS A 143 -15.30 2.57 0.15
N GLY A 144 -15.64 1.37 -0.35
CA GLY A 144 -15.91 1.14 -1.77
C GLY A 144 -17.20 1.79 -2.28
N ASP A 145 -18.12 2.03 -1.38
CA ASP A 145 -19.43 2.61 -1.65
C ASP A 145 -19.60 3.99 -0.99
N LEU A 146 -18.50 4.73 -0.80
CA LEU A 146 -18.50 6.02 -0.10
C LEU A 146 -19.68 6.92 -0.48
N MET A 147 -19.97 7.03 -1.78
CA MET A 147 -21.02 7.92 -2.28
C MET A 147 -22.42 7.64 -1.69
N LYS A 148 -22.69 6.40 -1.28
CA LYS A 148 -23.97 6.03 -0.63
C LYS A 148 -24.13 6.62 0.76
N TYR A 149 -23.01 6.94 1.44
CA TYR A 149 -22.98 7.36 2.83
C TYR A 149 -22.76 8.86 3.00
N LEU A 150 -22.45 9.60 1.95
CA LEU A 150 -22.20 11.03 2.04
C LEU A 150 -23.47 11.87 2.25
N GLY A 151 -24.64 11.31 1.94
CA GLY A 151 -25.92 12.03 2.09
C GLY A 151 -25.90 13.40 1.42
N ASN A 152 -26.43 14.39 2.13
CA ASN A 152 -26.45 15.82 1.73
C ASN A 152 -25.29 16.64 2.31
N LEU A 153 -24.27 15.99 2.91
CA LEU A 153 -23.11 16.63 3.56
C LEU A 153 -23.50 17.51 4.79
N GLU A 154 -24.61 17.17 5.46
CA GLU A 154 -24.98 17.85 6.69
C GLU A 154 -24.07 17.44 7.86
N LYS A 155 -23.65 18.42 8.63
CA LYS A 155 -22.82 18.16 9.82
C LYS A 155 -23.63 17.44 10.89
N HIS A 156 -23.03 16.42 11.49
CA HIS A 156 -23.59 15.67 12.59
C HIS A 156 -23.10 16.17 13.94
N ALA A 157 -23.94 16.12 14.96
CA ALA A 157 -23.52 16.44 16.34
C ALA A 157 -22.53 15.39 16.89
N HIS A 158 -22.70 14.13 16.46
CA HIS A 158 -21.79 13.01 16.72
C HIS A 158 -21.57 12.25 15.42
N GLY A 159 -20.37 11.72 15.23
CA GLY A 159 -20.04 10.94 14.03
C GLY A 159 -20.87 9.64 13.95
N GLU A 160 -21.34 9.32 12.76
CA GLU A 160 -21.98 8.04 12.48
C GLU A 160 -20.93 7.00 12.10
N ALA A 161 -20.95 5.82 12.75
CA ALA A 161 -20.04 4.72 12.43
C ALA A 161 -20.76 3.63 11.63
N VAL A 162 -20.33 3.40 10.39
CA VAL A 162 -20.87 2.36 9.51
C VAL A 162 -19.77 1.35 9.19
N THR A 163 -19.83 0.20 9.85
CA THR A 163 -18.83 -0.85 9.72
C THR A 163 -19.47 -2.22 9.57
N THR A 164 -18.80 -3.11 8.85
CA THR A 164 -19.15 -4.54 8.80
C THR A 164 -18.32 -5.29 9.84
N ALA A 165 -18.94 -6.24 10.57
CA ALA A 165 -18.18 -7.09 11.46
C ALA A 165 -17.08 -7.82 10.70
N VAL A 166 -15.86 -7.85 11.23
CA VAL A 166 -14.67 -8.35 10.53
C VAL A 166 -14.83 -9.76 9.97
N LYS A 167 -15.55 -10.63 10.71
CA LYS A 167 -15.86 -12.00 10.27
C LYS A 167 -16.76 -12.06 9.02
N ASP A 168 -17.48 -10.98 8.71
CA ASP A 168 -18.45 -10.89 7.62
C ASP A 168 -17.93 -10.10 6.41
N ILE A 169 -16.75 -9.52 6.50
CA ILE A 169 -16.09 -8.83 5.37
C ILE A 169 -15.76 -9.85 4.28
N ARG A 170 -16.39 -9.72 3.11
CA ARG A 170 -16.22 -10.62 1.96
C ARG A 170 -15.82 -9.91 0.68
N THR A 171 -16.18 -8.65 0.54
CA THR A 171 -16.01 -7.90 -0.71
C THR A 171 -14.56 -7.46 -0.90
N PHE A 172 -14.00 -7.73 -2.07
CA PHE A 172 -12.77 -7.09 -2.51
C PHE A 172 -13.12 -5.74 -3.14
N VAL A 173 -12.63 -4.66 -2.56
CA VAL A 173 -12.80 -3.31 -3.11
C VAL A 173 -11.60 -3.01 -4.02
N PRO A 174 -11.80 -2.97 -5.36
CA PRO A 174 -10.74 -2.63 -6.30
C PRO A 174 -10.19 -1.23 -6.01
N SER A 175 -8.89 -1.06 -6.09
CA SER A 175 -8.25 0.25 -5.88
C SER A 175 -6.94 0.35 -6.63
N CYS A 176 -6.73 1.51 -7.27
CA CYS A 176 -5.49 1.85 -7.95
C CYS A 176 -5.20 3.34 -7.73
N SER A 177 -3.97 3.69 -7.36
CA SER A 177 -3.59 5.11 -7.30
C SER A 177 -3.46 5.67 -8.72
N ARG A 178 -3.84 6.94 -8.93
CA ARG A 178 -3.85 7.56 -10.26
C ARG A 178 -3.55 9.05 -10.18
N GLY A 179 -2.58 9.51 -10.98
CA GLY A 179 -2.33 10.92 -11.23
C GLY A 179 -1.71 11.72 -10.07
N ASP A 180 -1.44 11.10 -8.95
CA ASP A 180 -0.87 11.71 -7.75
C ASP A 180 0.60 11.30 -7.50
N ARG A 181 1.11 10.37 -8.30
CA ARG A 181 2.49 9.85 -8.23
C ARG A 181 2.93 9.27 -9.56
N THR A 182 4.25 9.23 -9.80
CA THR A 182 4.86 8.56 -10.95
C THR A 182 4.64 7.04 -10.93
N ARG A 183 4.65 6.43 -9.73
CA ARG A 183 4.42 5.00 -9.56
C ARG A 183 2.99 4.73 -9.11
N TYR A 184 2.28 3.87 -9.84
CA TYR A 184 0.90 3.49 -9.56
C TYR A 184 0.85 2.30 -8.59
N PHE A 185 0.00 2.35 -7.59
CA PHE A 185 -0.23 1.27 -6.63
C PHE A 185 -1.51 0.52 -6.99
N LEU A 186 -1.36 -0.67 -7.56
CA LEU A 186 -2.49 -1.53 -7.91
C LEU A 186 -2.77 -2.51 -6.76
N LYS A 187 -3.92 -2.37 -6.12
CA LYS A 187 -4.37 -3.29 -5.08
C LYS A 187 -4.83 -4.59 -5.72
N VAL A 188 -4.10 -5.67 -5.46
CA VAL A 188 -4.41 -7.00 -6.00
C VAL A 188 -5.01 -7.93 -4.95
N GLN A 189 -4.70 -7.70 -3.66
CA GLN A 189 -5.11 -8.54 -2.54
C GLN A 189 -5.39 -7.68 -1.30
N ASP A 190 -6.28 -8.13 -0.40
CA ASP A 190 -6.62 -7.49 0.87
C ASP A 190 -6.88 -8.53 1.97
N GLY A 191 -6.74 -8.14 3.24
CA GLY A 191 -6.88 -9.05 4.37
C GLY A 191 -5.75 -10.06 4.49
N CYS A 192 -5.78 -10.92 5.55
CA CYS A 192 -4.73 -11.90 5.78
C CYS A 192 -5.24 -13.06 6.66
N ASP A 193 -4.82 -14.28 6.33
CA ASP A 193 -5.16 -15.51 7.06
C ASP A 193 -4.03 -16.06 7.94
N TYR A 194 -2.95 -15.27 8.13
CA TYR A 194 -1.80 -15.78 8.91
C TYR A 194 -2.00 -15.67 10.41
N PHE A 195 -2.68 -14.65 10.89
CA PHE A 195 -2.90 -14.42 12.31
C PHE A 195 -1.61 -14.49 13.14
N CYS A 196 -0.56 -13.83 12.66
CA CYS A 196 0.69 -13.68 13.41
C CYS A 196 0.39 -13.12 14.81
N SER A 197 1.14 -13.59 15.83
CA SER A 197 0.81 -13.32 17.23
C SER A 197 0.73 -11.83 17.60
N TYR A 198 1.44 -10.98 16.88
CA TYR A 198 1.54 -9.52 17.10
C TYR A 198 0.61 -8.68 16.21
N CYS A 199 0.00 -9.27 15.19
CA CYS A 199 -0.59 -8.53 14.09
C CYS A 199 -2.08 -8.24 14.28
N THR A 200 -2.48 -6.98 14.04
CA THR A 200 -3.88 -6.52 14.09
C THR A 200 -4.57 -6.50 12.73
N ILE A 201 -3.85 -6.73 11.64
CA ILE A 201 -4.38 -6.62 10.28
C ILE A 201 -5.58 -7.56 10.01
N PRO A 202 -5.57 -8.85 10.43
CA PRO A 202 -6.75 -9.70 10.26
C PRO A 202 -8.01 -9.16 10.95
N PHE A 203 -7.83 -8.40 12.03
CA PHE A 203 -8.94 -7.76 12.78
C PHE A 203 -9.38 -6.43 12.17
N ALA A 204 -8.53 -5.79 11.36
CA ALA A 204 -8.86 -4.53 10.68
C ALA A 204 -9.38 -4.75 9.26
N ARG A 205 -8.83 -5.76 8.56
CA ARG A 205 -9.08 -5.96 7.12
C ARG A 205 -9.80 -7.27 6.79
N GLY A 206 -9.97 -8.16 7.78
CA GLY A 206 -10.60 -9.45 7.60
C GLY A 206 -9.72 -10.50 6.93
N ARG A 207 -10.34 -11.55 6.44
CA ARG A 207 -9.71 -12.68 5.75
C ARG A 207 -9.13 -12.26 4.39
N SER A 208 -8.17 -13.05 3.91
CA SER A 208 -7.54 -12.87 2.60
C SER A 208 -8.58 -12.97 1.48
N ARG A 209 -8.59 -11.98 0.60
CA ARG A 209 -9.43 -11.89 -0.60
C ARG A 209 -8.72 -11.09 -1.69
N ASN A 210 -9.12 -11.31 -2.93
CA ASN A 210 -8.44 -10.72 -4.09
C ASN A 210 -9.40 -10.35 -5.20
N GLY A 211 -8.96 -9.49 -6.12
CA GLY A 211 -9.63 -9.21 -7.38
C GLY A 211 -9.43 -10.35 -8.39
N LYS A 212 -10.29 -10.42 -9.40
CA LYS A 212 -10.07 -11.34 -10.54
C LYS A 212 -8.94 -10.83 -11.43
N ILE A 213 -8.17 -11.74 -12.01
CA ILE A 213 -7.07 -11.39 -12.93
C ILE A 213 -7.56 -10.49 -14.06
N ALA A 214 -8.70 -10.81 -14.66
CA ALA A 214 -9.25 -10.02 -15.76
C ALA A 214 -9.49 -8.54 -15.39
N ASP A 215 -10.05 -8.29 -14.19
CA ASP A 215 -10.34 -6.94 -13.70
C ASP A 215 -9.05 -6.17 -13.37
N LEU A 216 -8.03 -6.87 -12.83
CA LEU A 216 -6.74 -6.29 -12.50
C LEU A 216 -5.91 -5.94 -13.74
N VAL A 217 -5.97 -6.80 -14.77
CA VAL A 217 -5.38 -6.54 -16.09
C VAL A 217 -6.03 -5.33 -16.74
N GLU A 218 -7.35 -5.20 -16.65
CA GLU A 218 -8.05 -4.03 -17.19
C GLU A 218 -7.66 -2.74 -16.47
N GLN A 219 -7.51 -2.77 -15.15
CA GLN A 219 -6.98 -1.62 -14.39
C GLN A 219 -5.55 -1.26 -14.82
N ALA A 220 -4.70 -2.26 -15.10
CA ALA A 220 -3.34 -2.02 -15.59
C ALA A 220 -3.33 -1.39 -17.00
N ARG A 221 -4.24 -1.79 -17.89
CA ARG A 221 -4.42 -1.14 -19.21
C ARG A 221 -4.84 0.32 -19.08
N GLN A 222 -5.78 0.60 -18.18
CA GLN A 222 -6.19 1.99 -17.92
C GLN A 222 -5.04 2.85 -17.38
N VAL A 223 -4.14 2.27 -16.56
CA VAL A 223 -2.91 2.97 -16.12
C VAL A 223 -2.01 3.25 -17.32
N ALA A 224 -1.85 2.31 -18.25
CA ALA A 224 -1.06 2.52 -19.46
C ALA A 224 -1.65 3.62 -20.35
N GLU A 225 -2.98 3.64 -20.55
CA GLU A 225 -3.69 4.68 -21.30
C GLU A 225 -3.53 6.07 -20.67
N GLU A 226 -3.43 6.17 -19.36
CA GLU A 226 -3.15 7.41 -18.61
C GLU A 226 -1.67 7.82 -18.67
N GLY A 227 -0.79 7.06 -19.35
CA GLY A 227 0.64 7.32 -19.47
C GLY A 227 1.47 6.84 -18.29
N GLY A 228 0.90 6.02 -17.39
CA GLY A 228 1.63 5.39 -16.29
C GLY A 228 2.63 4.36 -16.79
N LYS A 229 3.85 4.39 -16.26
CA LYS A 229 4.96 3.53 -16.69
C LYS A 229 5.30 2.43 -15.70
N GLU A 230 5.09 2.65 -14.42
CA GLU A 230 5.41 1.67 -13.38
C GLU A 230 4.20 1.39 -12.48
N ILE A 231 3.89 0.11 -12.30
CA ILE A 231 2.86 -0.38 -11.38
C ILE A 231 3.52 -1.21 -10.26
N VAL A 232 3.20 -0.85 -9.01
CA VAL A 232 3.57 -1.63 -7.83
C VAL A 232 2.36 -2.46 -7.40
N LEU A 233 2.47 -3.78 -7.49
CA LEU A 233 1.45 -4.70 -7.01
C LEU A 233 1.37 -4.61 -5.49
N THR A 234 0.18 -4.34 -4.95
CA THR A 234 0.00 -3.97 -3.56
C THR A 234 -1.05 -4.84 -2.90
N GLY A 235 -0.76 -5.31 -1.70
CA GLY A 235 -1.64 -6.13 -0.87
C GLY A 235 -1.14 -6.18 0.58
N VAL A 236 -1.84 -6.92 1.40
CA VAL A 236 -1.40 -7.25 2.77
C VAL A 236 -0.45 -8.44 2.73
N ASN A 237 -0.81 -9.47 1.98
CA ASN A 237 -0.03 -10.66 1.71
C ASN A 237 -0.33 -11.11 0.28
N ILE A 238 0.37 -10.53 -0.69
CA ILE A 238 0.05 -10.72 -2.10
C ILE A 238 0.23 -12.16 -2.57
N GLY A 239 1.08 -12.95 -1.92
CA GLY A 239 1.24 -14.37 -2.21
C GLY A 239 0.00 -15.22 -1.89
N ASP A 240 -0.90 -14.73 -1.03
CA ASP A 240 -2.21 -15.34 -0.76
C ASP A 240 -3.25 -15.09 -1.87
N PHE A 241 -2.88 -14.44 -2.97
CA PHE A 241 -3.77 -14.18 -4.11
C PHE A 241 -4.39 -15.46 -4.65
N GLY A 242 -5.67 -15.38 -5.02
CA GLY A 242 -6.41 -16.49 -5.63
C GLY A 242 -7.33 -17.25 -4.68
N LYS A 243 -7.23 -17.06 -3.37
CA LYS A 243 -8.06 -17.81 -2.39
C LYS A 243 -9.57 -17.65 -2.60
N THR A 244 -10.01 -16.51 -3.12
CA THR A 244 -11.45 -16.24 -3.36
C THR A 244 -11.85 -16.44 -4.81
N THR A 245 -10.92 -16.52 -5.76
CA THR A 245 -11.21 -16.63 -7.19
C THR A 245 -10.76 -17.94 -7.80
N GLY A 246 -9.96 -18.76 -7.09
CA GLY A 246 -9.36 -20.00 -7.62
C GLY A 246 -8.19 -19.79 -8.59
N GLU A 247 -7.77 -18.53 -8.77
CA GLU A 247 -6.62 -18.13 -9.57
C GLU A 247 -5.33 -18.22 -8.73
N THR A 248 -4.15 -17.91 -9.29
CA THR A 248 -2.87 -17.91 -8.57
C THR A 248 -2.16 -16.58 -8.74
N PHE A 249 -1.29 -16.22 -7.79
CA PHE A 249 -0.43 -15.05 -7.94
C PHE A 249 0.48 -15.16 -9.15
N PHE A 250 0.98 -16.36 -9.43
CA PHE A 250 1.80 -16.62 -10.63
C PHE A 250 1.03 -16.35 -11.93
N SER A 251 -0.22 -16.81 -12.03
CA SER A 251 -1.08 -16.51 -13.18
C SER A 251 -1.36 -15.02 -13.34
N LEU A 252 -1.51 -14.28 -12.24
CA LEU A 252 -1.63 -12.83 -12.27
C LEU A 252 -0.38 -12.17 -12.83
N VAL A 253 0.80 -12.57 -12.35
CA VAL A 253 2.09 -12.04 -12.82
C VAL A 253 2.25 -12.26 -14.32
N GLN A 254 1.96 -13.48 -14.81
CA GLN A 254 2.00 -13.81 -16.23
C GLN A 254 1.01 -13.01 -17.08
N ALA A 255 -0.18 -12.72 -16.56
CA ALA A 255 -1.19 -11.95 -17.26
C ALA A 255 -0.82 -10.46 -17.34
N LEU A 256 -0.28 -9.89 -16.27
CA LEU A 256 0.18 -8.51 -16.23
C LEU A 256 1.39 -8.25 -17.12
N ASP A 257 2.31 -9.23 -17.24
CA ASP A 257 3.50 -9.12 -18.10
C ASP A 257 3.15 -8.91 -19.58
N LYS A 258 1.93 -9.29 -20.00
CA LYS A 258 1.41 -9.11 -21.35
C LYS A 258 0.73 -7.77 -21.61
N VAL A 259 0.58 -6.93 -20.59
CA VAL A 259 -0.05 -5.62 -20.73
C VAL A 259 0.94 -4.66 -21.39
N GLU A 260 0.58 -4.19 -22.57
CA GLU A 260 1.36 -3.21 -23.32
C GLU A 260 1.23 -1.80 -22.69
N GLY A 261 2.25 -0.97 -22.85
CA GLY A 261 2.29 0.39 -22.32
C GLY A 261 2.78 0.51 -20.88
N ILE A 262 2.80 -0.60 -20.11
CA ILE A 262 3.46 -0.63 -18.80
C ILE A 262 4.89 -1.14 -18.98
N GLU A 263 5.85 -0.31 -18.59
CA GLU A 263 7.28 -0.62 -18.69
C GLU A 263 7.78 -1.43 -17.50
N ARG A 264 7.20 -1.23 -16.30
CA ARG A 264 7.69 -1.83 -15.07
C ARG A 264 6.57 -2.30 -14.15
N TYR A 265 6.73 -3.52 -13.65
CA TYR A 265 5.98 -4.03 -12.50
C TYR A 265 6.91 -4.30 -11.33
N ARG A 266 6.49 -3.95 -10.10
CA ARG A 266 7.18 -4.33 -8.88
C ARG A 266 6.27 -5.16 -8.00
N ILE A 267 6.82 -6.25 -7.49
CA ILE A 267 6.18 -7.09 -6.48
C ILE A 267 6.44 -6.42 -5.12
N SER A 268 5.38 -6.07 -4.38
CA SER A 268 5.53 -5.58 -3.01
C SER A 268 5.69 -6.77 -2.04
N SER A 269 5.35 -6.59 -0.76
CA SER A 269 5.58 -7.58 0.29
C SER A 269 4.94 -8.94 -0.03
N ILE A 270 5.78 -9.97 -0.18
CA ILE A 270 5.40 -11.36 -0.40
C ILE A 270 6.07 -12.26 0.64
N GLU A 271 5.29 -13.07 1.32
CA GLU A 271 5.79 -13.99 2.35
C GLU A 271 6.78 -15.00 1.76
N PRO A 272 7.89 -15.33 2.46
CA PRO A 272 8.93 -16.24 1.95
C PRO A 272 8.39 -17.60 1.48
N ASN A 273 7.44 -18.17 2.21
CA ASN A 273 6.82 -19.46 1.89
C ASN A 273 5.80 -19.40 0.74
N LEU A 274 5.44 -18.21 0.29
CA LEU A 274 4.54 -17.99 -0.88
C LEU A 274 5.31 -17.48 -2.10
N LEU A 275 6.56 -17.08 -1.95
CA LEU A 275 7.46 -16.75 -3.04
C LEU A 275 8.04 -18.04 -3.63
N THR A 276 7.37 -18.60 -4.63
CA THR A 276 7.81 -19.85 -5.29
C THR A 276 9.00 -19.60 -6.21
N ASP A 277 9.79 -20.65 -6.47
CA ASP A 277 10.92 -20.56 -7.38
C ASP A 277 10.48 -20.29 -8.82
N GLU A 278 9.26 -20.71 -9.19
CA GLU A 278 8.65 -20.37 -10.48
C GLU A 278 8.43 -18.86 -10.64
N ILE A 279 7.99 -18.17 -9.59
CA ILE A 279 7.83 -16.71 -9.60
C ILE A 279 9.20 -16.03 -9.75
N ILE A 280 10.22 -16.51 -9.02
CA ILE A 280 11.58 -15.97 -9.10
C ILE A 280 12.15 -16.14 -10.49
N ALA A 281 12.07 -17.37 -11.06
CA ALA A 281 12.53 -17.67 -12.40
C ALA A 281 11.80 -16.83 -13.48
N PHE A 282 10.49 -16.63 -13.31
CA PHE A 282 9.71 -15.82 -14.24
C PHE A 282 10.14 -14.34 -14.18
N VAL A 283 10.32 -13.76 -12.98
CA VAL A 283 10.79 -12.39 -12.82
C VAL A 283 12.16 -12.21 -13.48
N ALA A 284 13.06 -13.18 -13.34
CA ALA A 284 14.38 -13.13 -13.95
C ALA A 284 14.35 -13.12 -15.49
N GLN A 285 13.31 -13.68 -16.11
CA GLN A 285 13.14 -13.73 -17.56
C GLN A 285 12.26 -12.61 -18.11
N SER A 286 11.44 -12.00 -17.26
CA SER A 286 10.52 -10.93 -17.64
C SER A 286 11.28 -9.64 -17.98
N LYS A 287 10.81 -8.93 -19.01
CA LYS A 287 11.30 -7.60 -19.36
C LYS A 287 10.61 -6.50 -18.55
N ARG A 288 9.44 -6.79 -17.94
CA ARG A 288 8.59 -5.83 -17.25
C ARG A 288 8.60 -6.00 -15.73
N PHE A 289 8.74 -7.22 -15.22
CA PHE A 289 8.89 -7.43 -13.77
C PHE A 289 10.31 -7.12 -13.34
N MET A 290 10.44 -6.16 -12.45
CA MET A 290 11.74 -5.63 -12.03
C MET A 290 12.45 -6.57 -11.04
N PRO A 291 13.80 -6.65 -11.08
CA PRO A 291 14.61 -7.43 -10.14
C PRO A 291 14.61 -6.74 -8.76
N HIS A 292 13.46 -6.70 -8.14
CA HIS A 292 13.20 -6.06 -6.86
C HIS A 292 12.20 -6.89 -6.06
N PHE A 293 12.60 -7.34 -4.89
CA PHE A 293 11.78 -8.13 -3.98
C PHE A 293 11.70 -7.44 -2.62
N HIS A 294 10.51 -7.48 -2.03
CA HIS A 294 10.29 -7.08 -0.65
C HIS A 294 9.75 -8.30 0.11
N ILE A 295 10.55 -8.84 1.03
CA ILE A 295 10.28 -10.12 1.69
C ILE A 295 10.32 -9.90 3.20
N PRO A 296 9.20 -10.09 3.94
CA PRO A 296 9.18 -9.89 5.38
C PRO A 296 9.87 -11.06 6.10
N LEU A 297 11.05 -10.80 6.69
CA LEU A 297 11.75 -11.75 7.56
C LEU A 297 11.18 -11.75 8.98
N GLN A 298 10.88 -10.57 9.48
CA GLN A 298 10.41 -10.24 10.82
C GLN A 298 11.46 -10.48 11.93
N SER A 299 12.14 -11.63 11.97
CA SER A 299 13.25 -11.92 12.87
C SER A 299 14.22 -12.91 12.22
N GLY A 300 15.51 -12.77 12.46
CA GLY A 300 16.54 -13.73 12.06
C GLY A 300 16.77 -14.87 13.06
N CYS A 301 15.83 -15.11 13.98
CA CYS A 301 15.91 -16.16 15.02
C CYS A 301 14.65 -17.03 14.98
N ASP A 302 14.81 -18.35 14.81
CA ASP A 302 13.71 -19.29 14.63
C ASP A 302 12.80 -19.39 15.86
N GLU A 303 13.38 -19.27 17.07
CA GLU A 303 12.62 -19.24 18.31
C GLU A 303 11.65 -18.03 18.33
N VAL A 304 12.11 -16.88 17.89
CA VAL A 304 11.28 -15.66 17.79
C VAL A 304 10.25 -15.81 16.68
N LEU A 305 10.62 -16.32 15.51
CA LEU A 305 9.69 -16.58 14.39
C LEU A 305 8.56 -17.52 14.83
N LYS A 306 8.86 -18.54 15.61
CA LYS A 306 7.86 -19.45 16.18
C LYS A 306 6.92 -18.75 17.15
N LEU A 307 7.44 -17.89 18.03
CA LEU A 307 6.62 -17.05 18.92
C LEU A 307 5.73 -16.08 18.14
N MET A 308 6.22 -15.55 17.03
CA MET A 308 5.47 -14.73 16.09
C MET A 308 4.42 -15.51 15.28
N ARG A 309 4.43 -16.84 15.34
CA ARG A 309 3.59 -17.74 14.52
C ARG A 309 3.85 -17.56 13.03
N ARG A 310 5.14 -17.43 12.64
CA ARG A 310 5.51 -17.37 11.22
C ARG A 310 5.42 -18.78 10.60
N ARG A 311 5.17 -18.83 9.29
CA ARG A 311 5.03 -20.10 8.55
C ARG A 311 6.28 -20.47 7.76
N TYR A 312 7.40 -19.94 8.18
CA TYR A 312 8.74 -20.19 7.65
C TYR A 312 9.77 -20.04 8.77
N ASP A 313 10.95 -20.53 8.52
CA ASP A 313 12.14 -20.42 9.34
C ASP A 313 13.24 -19.63 8.63
N THR A 314 14.37 -19.44 9.31
CA THR A 314 15.54 -18.74 8.78
C THR A 314 16.15 -19.49 7.60
N GLN A 315 16.14 -20.83 7.60
CA GLN A 315 16.66 -21.66 6.50
C GLN A 315 15.87 -21.42 5.20
N LEU A 316 14.54 -21.47 5.26
CA LEU A 316 13.70 -21.18 4.10
C LEU A 316 13.95 -19.77 3.58
N PHE A 317 14.03 -18.77 4.48
CA PHE A 317 14.30 -17.39 4.10
C PHE A 317 15.63 -17.25 3.36
N ALA A 318 16.72 -17.81 3.93
CA ALA A 318 18.05 -17.79 3.31
C ALA A 318 18.05 -18.50 1.94
N SER A 319 17.33 -19.63 1.80
CA SER A 319 17.22 -20.33 0.54
C SER A 319 16.55 -19.46 -0.53
N LYS A 320 15.52 -18.66 -0.19
CA LYS A 320 14.87 -17.74 -1.14
C LYS A 320 15.78 -16.59 -1.56
N VAL A 321 16.53 -16.01 -0.61
CA VAL A 321 17.55 -15.00 -0.92
C VAL A 321 18.59 -15.60 -1.88
N HIS A 322 19.09 -16.79 -1.60
CA HIS A 322 20.05 -17.48 -2.46
C HIS A 322 19.49 -17.75 -3.87
N THR A 323 18.26 -18.25 -3.97
CA THR A 323 17.59 -18.49 -5.25
C THR A 323 17.45 -17.19 -6.06
N ILE A 324 16.98 -16.10 -5.43
CA ILE A 324 16.89 -14.81 -6.12
C ILE A 324 18.25 -14.37 -6.65
N LYS A 325 19.29 -14.43 -5.82
CA LYS A 325 20.64 -13.98 -6.18
C LYS A 325 21.30 -14.88 -7.22
N SER A 326 20.97 -16.18 -7.26
CA SER A 326 21.46 -17.08 -8.30
C SER A 326 20.89 -16.77 -9.70
N TYR A 327 19.64 -16.35 -9.79
CA TYR A 327 19.01 -15.91 -11.05
C TYR A 327 19.32 -14.44 -11.38
N MET A 328 19.39 -13.59 -10.39
CA MET A 328 19.50 -12.12 -10.50
C MET A 328 20.48 -11.59 -9.47
N PRO A 329 21.82 -11.66 -9.70
CA PRO A 329 22.83 -11.23 -8.72
C PRO A 329 22.65 -9.79 -8.23
N ASP A 330 22.18 -8.90 -9.13
CA ASP A 330 21.97 -7.47 -8.85
C ASP A 330 20.52 -7.14 -8.44
N ALA A 331 19.71 -8.14 -8.07
CA ALA A 331 18.37 -7.90 -7.56
C ALA A 331 18.43 -7.17 -6.21
N PHE A 332 17.56 -6.16 -6.06
CA PHE A 332 17.32 -5.52 -4.77
C PHE A 332 16.42 -6.42 -3.90
N ILE A 333 16.85 -6.69 -2.67
CA ILE A 333 16.06 -7.43 -1.69
C ILE A 333 15.88 -6.54 -0.45
N GLY A 334 14.67 -5.99 -0.28
CA GLY A 334 14.25 -5.28 0.92
C GLY A 334 13.61 -6.24 1.92
N VAL A 335 13.89 -6.07 3.20
CA VAL A 335 13.51 -7.00 4.25
C VAL A 335 12.89 -6.26 5.43
N ASP A 336 11.66 -6.64 5.83
CA ASP A 336 11.07 -6.13 7.07
C ASP A 336 11.61 -6.90 8.28
N VAL A 337 12.00 -6.16 9.34
CA VAL A 337 12.45 -6.70 10.61
C VAL A 337 11.75 -5.98 11.75
N ILE A 338 11.23 -6.72 12.73
CA ILE A 338 10.62 -6.18 13.94
C ILE A 338 11.53 -6.48 15.12
N VAL A 339 11.96 -5.46 15.85
CA VAL A 339 12.79 -5.60 17.05
C VAL A 339 11.98 -5.41 18.33
N GLY A 340 12.38 -6.10 19.37
CA GLY A 340 11.80 -5.95 20.70
C GLY A 340 10.44 -6.59 20.85
N THR A 341 10.14 -7.62 20.08
CA THR A 341 8.94 -8.44 20.28
C THR A 341 9.00 -9.16 21.62
N ARG A 342 7.85 -9.46 22.19
CA ARG A 342 7.82 -10.27 23.40
C ARG A 342 8.48 -11.63 23.14
N GLY A 343 9.32 -12.08 24.06
CA GLY A 343 10.11 -13.30 23.93
C GLY A 343 11.45 -13.14 23.21
N GLU A 344 11.78 -11.95 22.67
CA GLU A 344 13.09 -11.68 22.08
C GLU A 344 14.12 -11.36 23.17
N THR A 345 14.75 -12.41 23.70
CA THR A 345 15.85 -12.24 24.68
C THR A 345 17.07 -11.57 24.04
N PRO A 346 18.05 -11.07 24.82
CA PRO A 346 19.31 -10.58 24.27
C PRO A 346 20.02 -11.61 23.39
N GLU A 347 20.05 -12.88 23.81
CA GLU A 347 20.64 -13.97 23.02
C GLU A 347 19.92 -14.18 21.68
N TYR A 348 18.58 -14.14 21.65
CA TYR A 348 17.82 -14.28 20.41
C TYR A 348 18.00 -13.10 19.48
N PHE A 349 18.17 -11.89 20.03
CA PHE A 349 18.49 -10.73 19.22
C PHE A 349 19.88 -10.84 18.58
N GLU A 350 20.91 -11.29 19.31
CA GLU A 350 22.25 -11.48 18.73
C GLU A 350 22.22 -12.55 17.63
N LYS A 351 21.55 -13.69 17.82
CA LYS A 351 21.35 -14.70 16.77
C LYS A 351 20.68 -14.07 15.52
N ALA A 352 19.63 -13.26 15.74
CA ALA A 352 18.94 -12.60 14.64
C ALA A 352 19.83 -11.61 13.92
N TYR A 353 20.62 -10.82 14.65
CA TYR A 353 21.55 -9.85 14.08
C TYR A 353 22.62 -10.52 13.22
N GLU A 354 23.29 -11.56 13.75
CA GLU A 354 24.34 -12.33 13.04
C GLU A 354 23.77 -12.97 11.76
N PHE A 355 22.58 -13.55 11.84
CA PHE A 355 21.92 -14.13 10.67
C PHE A 355 21.64 -13.07 9.61
N ILE A 356 21.07 -11.92 9.96
CA ILE A 356 20.75 -10.83 9.03
C ILE A 356 22.02 -10.23 8.43
N GLN A 357 23.08 -10.10 9.24
CA GLN A 357 24.39 -9.60 8.79
C GLN A 357 24.95 -10.50 7.68
N GLY A 358 24.83 -11.82 7.82
CA GLY A 358 25.31 -12.80 6.83
C GLY A 358 24.49 -12.92 5.56
N LEU A 359 23.28 -12.34 5.50
CA LEU A 359 22.42 -12.43 4.31
C LEU A 359 22.83 -11.43 3.22
N ASP A 360 22.79 -11.85 1.95
CA ASP A 360 22.94 -10.93 0.80
C ASP A 360 21.61 -10.21 0.48
N VAL A 361 21.18 -9.37 1.41
CA VAL A 361 20.02 -8.49 1.29
C VAL A 361 20.48 -7.04 1.18
N THR A 362 19.66 -6.18 0.57
CA THR A 362 20.07 -4.81 0.24
C THR A 362 19.67 -3.81 1.31
N GLN A 363 18.48 -3.92 1.86
CA GLN A 363 17.93 -2.93 2.79
C GLN A 363 17.07 -3.58 3.86
N LEU A 364 17.15 -3.08 5.08
CA LEU A 364 16.25 -3.48 6.17
C LEU A 364 15.25 -2.36 6.45
N HIS A 365 14.00 -2.72 6.54
CA HIS A 365 12.94 -1.86 7.09
C HIS A 365 12.74 -2.27 8.54
N VAL A 366 13.33 -1.52 9.45
CA VAL A 366 13.36 -1.83 10.88
C VAL A 366 12.17 -1.20 11.60
N PHE A 367 11.39 -2.03 12.27
CA PHE A 367 10.23 -1.61 13.05
C PHE A 367 10.42 -1.96 14.52
N SER A 368 10.21 -1.01 15.42
CA SER A 368 10.09 -1.31 16.86
C SER A 368 8.72 -1.91 17.15
N TYR A 369 8.69 -3.02 17.84
CA TYR A 369 7.45 -3.68 18.24
C TYR A 369 6.58 -2.76 19.09
N SER A 370 5.32 -2.67 18.73
CA SER A 370 4.28 -1.95 19.47
C SER A 370 3.23 -2.92 19.96
N GLU A 371 3.01 -2.96 21.26
CA GLU A 371 1.95 -3.78 21.84
C GLU A 371 0.57 -3.35 21.35
N ARG A 372 -0.25 -4.33 21.02
CA ARG A 372 -1.62 -4.07 20.55
C ARG A 372 -2.63 -4.88 21.35
N PRO A 373 -3.67 -4.24 21.91
CA PRO A 373 -4.73 -4.95 22.63
C PRO A 373 -5.34 -6.08 21.78
N GLY A 374 -5.63 -7.20 22.41
CA GLY A 374 -6.24 -8.36 21.77
C GLY A 374 -5.29 -9.26 20.99
N THR A 375 -4.00 -8.91 20.85
CA THR A 375 -3.01 -9.75 20.17
C THR A 375 -2.50 -10.87 21.08
N GLN A 376 -2.17 -12.02 20.47
CA GLN A 376 -1.66 -13.18 21.23
C GLN A 376 -0.23 -12.95 21.79
N ALA A 377 0.52 -12.03 21.18
CA ALA A 377 1.86 -11.66 21.64
C ALA A 377 1.86 -11.15 23.09
N LEU A 378 0.78 -10.52 23.56
CA LEU A 378 0.66 -10.04 24.95
C LEU A 378 0.70 -11.17 26.01
N LYS A 379 0.53 -12.43 25.61
CA LYS A 379 0.60 -13.61 26.49
C LYS A 379 2.01 -14.16 26.65
N ILE A 380 2.99 -13.61 25.96
CA ILE A 380 4.40 -14.00 26.04
C ILE A 380 5.04 -13.20 27.17
N ASP A 381 5.68 -13.88 28.13
CA ASP A 381 6.11 -13.28 29.38
C ASP A 381 7.28 -12.31 29.27
N TYR A 382 8.29 -12.61 28.43
CA TYR A 382 9.48 -11.78 28.32
C TYR A 382 9.15 -10.49 27.53
N VAL A 383 9.33 -9.33 28.18
CA VAL A 383 9.09 -8.00 27.62
C VAL A 383 10.41 -7.26 27.46
N VAL A 384 10.68 -6.80 26.26
CA VAL A 384 11.88 -5.99 25.96
C VAL A 384 11.65 -4.55 26.40
N SER A 385 12.61 -3.94 27.08
CA SER A 385 12.54 -2.56 27.54
C SER A 385 12.50 -1.57 26.33
N PRO A 386 11.93 -0.37 26.49
CA PRO A 386 11.99 0.66 25.46
C PRO A 386 13.42 1.03 25.06
N GLU A 387 14.33 1.05 26.02
CA GLU A 387 15.76 1.34 25.84
C GLU A 387 16.42 0.28 24.97
N ASP A 388 16.21 -1.00 25.29
CA ASP A 388 16.74 -2.10 24.47
C ASP A 388 16.15 -2.11 23.07
N LYS A 389 14.85 -1.85 22.93
CA LYS A 389 14.23 -1.71 21.61
C LYS A 389 14.92 -0.61 20.78
N HIS A 390 15.22 0.51 21.41
CA HIS A 390 15.90 1.62 20.75
C HIS A 390 17.30 1.20 20.31
N VAL A 391 18.11 0.61 21.20
CA VAL A 391 19.48 0.15 20.89
C VAL A 391 19.47 -0.88 19.77
N ARG A 392 18.61 -1.90 19.84
CA ARG A 392 18.47 -2.93 18.80
C ARG A 392 18.07 -2.34 17.46
N SER A 393 17.13 -1.39 17.48
CA SER A 393 16.67 -0.68 16.27
C SER A 393 17.82 0.09 15.62
N GLN A 394 18.61 0.84 16.41
CA GLN A 394 19.77 1.59 15.91
C GLN A 394 20.82 0.67 15.27
N ARG A 395 21.17 -0.45 15.92
CA ARG A 395 22.12 -1.42 15.35
C ARG A 395 21.68 -1.95 13.99
N LEU A 396 20.40 -2.29 13.82
CA LEU A 396 19.88 -2.79 12.55
C LEU A 396 19.75 -1.67 11.49
N LEU A 397 19.48 -0.42 11.89
CA LEU A 397 19.46 0.71 10.97
C LEU A 397 20.86 0.99 10.41
N VAL A 398 21.89 0.96 11.25
CA VAL A 398 23.30 1.08 10.80
C VAL A 398 23.64 -0.05 9.82
N LEU A 399 23.32 -1.30 10.17
CA LEU A 399 23.52 -2.43 9.26
C LEU A 399 22.77 -2.26 7.93
N SER A 400 21.56 -1.70 7.96
CA SER A 400 20.79 -1.40 6.75
C SER A 400 21.49 -0.35 5.86
N GLU A 401 22.01 0.70 6.45
CA GLU A 401 22.78 1.74 5.74
C GLU A 401 24.04 1.16 5.10
N GLU A 402 24.82 0.37 5.84
CA GLU A 402 26.01 -0.32 5.33
C GLU A 402 25.67 -1.22 4.12
N LYS A 403 24.63 -2.05 4.22
CA LYS A 403 24.19 -2.94 3.13
C LYS A 403 23.70 -2.16 1.91
N THR A 404 22.91 -1.12 2.11
CA THR A 404 22.40 -0.27 1.03
C THR A 404 23.54 0.45 0.33
N HIS A 405 24.48 1.02 1.10
CA HIS A 405 25.66 1.70 0.56
C HIS A 405 26.54 0.74 -0.24
N ALA A 406 26.82 -0.46 0.29
CA ALA A 406 27.60 -1.49 -0.41
C ALA A 406 26.91 -1.94 -1.71
N PHE A 407 25.57 -2.05 -1.70
CA PHE A 407 24.81 -2.38 -2.91
C PHE A 407 24.91 -1.27 -3.95
N TYR A 408 24.74 -0.02 -3.58
CA TYR A 408 24.84 1.13 -4.51
C TYR A 408 26.25 1.27 -5.08
N ALA A 409 27.29 1.16 -4.23
CA ALA A 409 28.69 1.31 -4.63
C ALA A 409 29.09 0.33 -5.75
N ARG A 410 28.55 -0.89 -5.76
CA ARG A 410 28.82 -1.87 -6.84
C ARG A 410 28.34 -1.44 -8.22
N HIS A 411 27.46 -0.44 -8.31
CA HIS A 411 26.86 0.01 -9.56
C HIS A 411 27.43 1.33 -10.07
N ILE A 412 28.36 1.96 -9.34
CA ILE A 412 29.03 3.18 -9.79
C ILE A 412 29.75 2.92 -11.12
N GLY A 413 29.61 3.84 -12.07
CA GLY A 413 30.16 3.75 -13.42
C GLY A 413 29.30 2.98 -14.42
N GLN A 414 28.29 2.23 -13.96
CA GLN A 414 27.38 1.47 -14.83
C GLN A 414 26.34 2.36 -15.49
N GLU A 415 25.82 1.89 -16.62
CA GLU A 415 24.67 2.50 -17.29
C GLU A 415 23.37 1.89 -16.76
N ALA A 416 22.36 2.72 -16.57
CA ALA A 416 21.04 2.29 -16.11
C ALA A 416 19.93 3.09 -16.76
N THR A 417 18.73 2.50 -16.85
CA THR A 417 17.52 3.23 -17.19
C THR A 417 16.81 3.64 -15.90
N VAL A 418 16.51 4.93 -15.76
CA VAL A 418 15.85 5.50 -14.58
C VAL A 418 14.46 5.98 -14.95
N LEU A 419 13.44 5.62 -14.16
CA LEU A 419 12.14 6.29 -14.20
C LEU A 419 12.20 7.49 -13.25
N VAL A 420 12.11 8.69 -13.83
CA VAL A 420 12.24 9.95 -13.09
C VAL A 420 10.92 10.32 -12.42
N GLU A 421 10.96 10.68 -11.15
CA GLU A 421 9.81 11.10 -10.37
C GLU A 421 9.67 12.63 -10.37
N HIS A 422 8.42 13.10 -10.21
CA HIS A 422 8.14 14.52 -10.08
C HIS A 422 8.91 15.18 -8.93
N ALA A 423 9.54 16.30 -9.19
CA ALA A 423 10.20 17.13 -8.19
C ALA A 423 9.54 18.51 -8.07
N LYS A 424 9.64 19.11 -6.90
CA LYS A 424 9.26 20.51 -6.71
C LYS A 424 10.25 21.43 -7.42
N ALA A 425 9.78 22.56 -7.92
CA ALA A 425 10.63 23.56 -8.55
C ALA A 425 11.81 23.95 -7.62
N GLY A 426 13.02 23.99 -8.17
CA GLY A 426 14.25 24.28 -7.43
C GLY A 426 14.84 23.12 -6.64
N MET A 427 14.27 21.92 -6.70
CA MET A 427 14.79 20.71 -6.05
C MET A 427 15.34 19.73 -7.08
N PRO A 428 16.43 18.98 -6.76
CA PRO A 428 16.92 17.92 -7.64
C PRO A 428 15.83 16.90 -7.92
N MET A 429 15.83 16.33 -9.11
CA MET A 429 14.95 15.23 -9.46
C MET A 429 15.52 13.91 -8.96
N HIS A 430 14.65 12.99 -8.66
CA HIS A 430 15.03 11.64 -8.28
C HIS A 430 14.28 10.64 -9.15
N GLY A 431 14.88 9.47 -9.30
CA GLY A 431 14.23 8.36 -9.96
C GLY A 431 14.82 7.03 -9.48
N PHE A 432 14.31 5.94 -10.02
CA PHE A 432 14.74 4.60 -9.64
C PHE A 432 15.13 3.77 -10.87
N THR A 433 16.23 3.03 -10.70
CA THR A 433 16.64 1.99 -11.65
C THR A 433 15.72 0.76 -11.58
N PRO A 434 15.81 -0.21 -12.52
CA PRO A 434 15.09 -1.47 -12.41
C PRO A 434 15.32 -2.19 -11.08
N ASN A 435 16.56 -2.28 -10.61
CA ASN A 435 16.96 -2.86 -9.33
C ASN A 435 16.92 -1.87 -8.16
N TYR A 436 16.06 -0.86 -8.24
CA TYR A 436 15.66 0.04 -7.17
C TYR A 436 16.77 0.94 -6.58
N ILE A 437 17.86 1.18 -7.29
CA ILE A 437 18.84 2.20 -6.90
C ILE A 437 18.20 3.56 -7.09
N ARG A 438 18.26 4.40 -6.06
CA ARG A 438 17.83 5.79 -6.14
C ARG A 438 18.90 6.61 -6.84
N VAL A 439 18.48 7.36 -7.85
CA VAL A 439 19.36 8.22 -8.64
C VAL A 439 18.90 9.66 -8.52
N GLU A 440 19.82 10.57 -8.26
CA GLU A 440 19.61 12.00 -8.25
C GLU A 440 20.05 12.60 -9.58
N LEU A 441 19.22 13.48 -10.15
CA LEU A 441 19.43 14.17 -11.42
C LEU A 441 19.27 15.67 -11.22
N GLU A 442 19.91 16.46 -12.08
CA GLU A 442 19.64 17.90 -12.16
C GLU A 442 18.17 18.13 -12.48
N GLN A 443 17.67 19.28 -12.02
CA GLN A 443 16.28 19.63 -12.25
C GLN A 443 16.05 19.94 -13.72
N ASP A 444 15.14 19.16 -14.34
CA ASP A 444 14.57 19.40 -15.66
C ASP A 444 13.13 18.87 -15.68
N GLU A 445 12.15 19.76 -15.76
CA GLU A 445 10.73 19.39 -15.77
C GLU A 445 10.36 18.48 -16.96
N ALA A 446 11.12 18.52 -18.05
CA ALA A 446 10.89 17.65 -19.21
C ALA A 446 11.16 16.17 -18.89
N LEU A 447 11.89 15.88 -17.82
CA LEU A 447 12.20 14.52 -17.37
C LEU A 447 11.09 13.91 -16.50
N ASP A 448 10.10 14.68 -16.07
CA ASP A 448 9.02 14.18 -15.20
C ASP A 448 8.29 13.00 -15.87
N ASN A 449 8.18 11.90 -15.14
CA ASN A 449 7.59 10.63 -15.62
C ASN A 449 8.27 10.06 -16.88
N GLN A 450 9.55 10.42 -17.17
CA GLN A 450 10.30 9.88 -18.29
C GLN A 450 11.22 8.73 -17.88
N MET A 451 11.39 7.81 -18.82
CA MET A 451 12.40 6.75 -18.74
C MET A 451 13.67 7.26 -19.43
N VAL A 452 14.72 7.53 -18.67
CA VAL A 452 15.98 8.09 -19.19
C VAL A 452 17.15 7.14 -18.98
N ARG A 453 18.12 7.16 -19.91
CA ARG A 453 19.38 6.45 -19.73
C ARG A 453 20.37 7.37 -19.02
N VAL A 454 21.02 6.82 -18.01
CA VAL A 454 22.01 7.54 -17.21
C VAL A 454 23.24 6.70 -16.99
N ARG A 455 24.38 7.36 -16.78
CA ARG A 455 25.57 6.77 -16.17
C ARG A 455 25.52 7.06 -14.67
N LEU A 456 25.63 6.02 -13.85
CA LEU A 456 25.62 6.12 -12.39
C LEU A 456 26.99 6.64 -11.93
N GLY A 457 27.00 7.76 -11.26
CA GLY A 457 28.17 8.39 -10.65
C GLY A 457 28.33 8.05 -9.17
N ASP A 458 29.08 8.89 -8.46
CA ASP A 458 29.29 8.76 -7.03
C ASP A 458 28.02 9.06 -6.23
N PHE A 459 28.08 8.85 -4.93
CA PHE A 459 26.99 9.20 -4.02
C PHE A 459 26.75 10.72 -4.04
N ASN A 460 25.47 11.10 -3.91
CA ASN A 460 25.11 12.50 -3.68
C ASN A 460 25.56 12.97 -2.29
N ALA A 461 25.42 14.27 -2.00
CA ALA A 461 25.98 14.90 -0.81
C ALA A 461 25.51 14.30 0.53
N ASP A 462 24.30 13.76 0.57
CA ASP A 462 23.73 13.13 1.77
C ASP A 462 23.88 11.59 1.80
N GLY A 463 24.51 10.99 0.80
CA GLY A 463 24.77 9.55 0.71
C GLY A 463 23.52 8.69 0.44
N THR A 464 22.39 9.28 0.08
CA THR A 464 21.10 8.59 -0.05
C THR A 464 20.77 8.17 -1.48
N ALA A 465 21.51 8.64 -2.47
CA ALA A 465 21.32 8.35 -3.89
C ALA A 465 22.67 8.35 -4.63
N LEU A 466 22.71 7.74 -5.81
CA LEU A 466 23.82 7.95 -6.75
C LEU A 466 23.49 9.13 -7.66
N GLN A 467 24.48 9.92 -8.02
CA GLN A 467 24.35 10.96 -9.04
C GLN A 467 24.18 10.32 -10.41
N GLY A 468 23.28 10.84 -11.22
CA GLY A 468 23.03 10.38 -12.58
C GLY A 468 23.45 11.41 -13.60
N THR A 469 24.24 11.01 -14.60
CA THR A 469 24.54 11.82 -15.78
C THR A 469 23.74 11.31 -16.96
N LEU A 470 22.91 12.16 -17.58
CA LEU A 470 22.14 11.82 -18.79
C LEU A 470 23.07 11.43 -19.93
N MET A 471 22.65 10.45 -20.72
CA MET A 471 23.39 9.91 -21.87
C MET A 471 22.71 10.23 -23.19
#